data_c3a260bcebce98d7b55ee4401ee0cfe6
#
_entry.id   c3a260bcebce98d7b55ee4401ee0cfe6
#
_cell.length_a   1.000
_cell.length_b   1.000
_cell.length_c   1.000
_cell.angle_alpha   90.00
_cell.angle_beta   90.00
_cell.angle_gamma   90.00
#
_symmetry.space_group_name_H-M   'P 1'
#
loop_
_entity.id
_entity.type
_entity.pdbx_description
1 polymer ?
#
loop_
_entity_poly.entity_id
_entity_poly.type
_entity_poly.pdbx_seq_one_letter_code
_entity_poly.pdbx_strand_id
1 'polypeptide(L)'
;VTRMEQNNNTRRVISLLVDNSNGVLARISSLFCRRGFNIDSLTVSATNDPKVSRITVTLRGSEQALTQLILQTERLEVTRQVFELDPDKSLQRELLLLKVACDSQNRAELREISSIYKAKIIDLSPDSMIFELTGKPDKIDAFLTMFKGYEILELCRTGVTALERGGKHQHMQKPAQEVREAQLPLPGTHCH
;
A
#
# COMPACT_ATOMS: atom_id res chain seq x y z
N VAL A 1 -23.99 -6.03 -22.28
CA VAL A 1 -23.89 -6.71 -20.95
C VAL A 1 -22.46 -6.70 -20.42
N THR A 2 -21.45 -6.41 -21.26
CA THR A 2 -20.02 -6.64 -20.93
C THR A 2 -19.31 -5.46 -20.27
N ARG A 3 -19.91 -4.28 -20.13
CA ARG A 3 -19.23 -3.06 -19.63
C ARG A 3 -19.40 -2.82 -18.12
N MET A 4 -20.35 -3.48 -17.46
CA MET A 4 -20.58 -3.33 -16.01
C MET A 4 -19.73 -4.28 -15.14
N GLU A 5 -19.33 -5.43 -15.67
CA GLU A 5 -18.52 -6.39 -14.91
C GLU A 5 -17.03 -6.03 -14.83
N GLN A 6 -16.51 -5.22 -15.76
CA GLN A 6 -15.08 -4.79 -15.76
C GLN A 6 -14.74 -3.80 -14.65
N ASN A 7 -15.72 -3.14 -14.04
CA ASN A 7 -15.47 -2.11 -13.02
C ASN A 7 -15.26 -2.67 -11.60
N ASN A 8 -15.56 -3.95 -11.38
CA ASN A 8 -15.51 -4.56 -10.05
C ASN A 8 -14.14 -5.16 -9.68
N ASN A 9 -13.17 -5.20 -10.60
CA ASN A 9 -11.88 -5.86 -10.40
C ASN A 9 -10.67 -4.93 -10.60
N THR A 10 -10.88 -3.64 -10.61
CA THR A 10 -9.79 -2.67 -10.79
C THR A 10 -8.97 -2.59 -9.51
N ARG A 11 -7.65 -2.70 -9.67
CA ARG A 11 -6.69 -2.53 -8.58
C ARG A 11 -6.67 -1.07 -8.14
N ARG A 12 -6.88 -0.82 -6.87
CA ARG A 12 -6.90 0.51 -6.25
C ARG A 12 -5.83 0.59 -5.16
N VAL A 13 -5.26 1.77 -5.01
CA VAL A 13 -4.24 2.04 -3.99
C VAL A 13 -4.75 3.14 -3.08
N ILE A 14 -4.86 2.82 -1.79
CA ILE A 14 -5.26 3.77 -0.74
C ILE A 14 -4.05 4.03 0.14
N SER A 15 -3.83 5.29 0.46
CA SER A 15 -2.84 5.72 1.44
C SER A 15 -3.53 6.29 2.67
N LEU A 16 -3.10 5.85 3.84
CA LEU A 16 -3.58 6.32 5.13
C LEU A 16 -2.43 6.95 5.91
N LEU A 17 -2.67 8.09 6.51
CA LEU A 17 -1.83 8.62 7.57
C LEU A 17 -2.54 8.35 8.90
N VAL A 18 -1.87 7.65 9.79
CA VAL A 18 -2.43 7.18 11.06
C VAL A 18 -1.49 7.50 12.23
N ASP A 19 -2.02 7.53 13.43
CA ASP A 19 -1.18 7.64 14.62
C ASP A 19 -0.24 6.43 14.72
N ASN A 20 1.03 6.68 15.01
CA ASN A 20 2.02 5.62 15.22
C ASN A 20 1.89 5.08 16.65
N SER A 21 0.85 4.27 16.88
CA SER A 21 0.54 3.67 18.18
C SER A 21 0.22 2.20 18.07
N ASN A 22 0.31 1.49 19.19
CA ASN A 22 0.04 0.06 19.23
C ASN A 22 -1.41 -0.26 18.82
N GLY A 23 -1.56 -1.32 18.03
CA GLY A 23 -2.88 -1.83 17.62
C GLY A 23 -3.54 -1.09 16.45
N VAL A 24 -2.95 -0.01 15.91
CA VAL A 24 -3.52 0.73 14.77
C VAL A 24 -3.71 -0.16 13.56
N LEU A 25 -2.69 -0.94 13.20
CA LEU A 25 -2.76 -1.86 12.06
C LEU A 25 -3.88 -2.89 12.23
N ALA A 26 -4.05 -3.44 13.45
CA ALA A 26 -5.11 -4.40 13.74
C ALA A 26 -6.51 -3.78 13.57
N ARG A 27 -6.71 -2.53 14.00
CA ARG A 27 -7.98 -1.79 13.81
C ARG A 27 -8.30 -1.56 12.34
N ILE A 28 -7.32 -1.10 11.58
CA ILE A 28 -7.45 -0.85 10.15
C ILE A 28 -7.75 -2.16 9.40
N SER A 29 -6.95 -3.19 9.58
CA SER A 29 -7.14 -4.49 8.90
C SER A 29 -8.47 -5.15 9.28
N SER A 30 -8.91 -5.06 10.53
CA SER A 30 -10.22 -5.54 10.97
C SER A 30 -11.38 -4.83 10.27
N LEU A 31 -11.26 -3.52 10.01
CA LEU A 31 -12.28 -2.77 9.27
C LEU A 31 -12.37 -3.28 7.82
N PHE A 32 -11.23 -3.44 7.15
CA PHE A 32 -11.17 -3.93 5.77
C PHE A 32 -11.76 -5.35 5.65
N CYS A 33 -11.36 -6.25 6.55
CA CYS A 33 -11.89 -7.63 6.58
C CYS A 33 -13.39 -7.68 6.80
N ARG A 34 -13.95 -6.91 7.74
CA ARG A 34 -15.39 -6.86 8.00
C ARG A 34 -16.21 -6.37 6.82
N ARG A 35 -15.60 -5.60 5.92
CA ARG A 35 -16.23 -5.08 4.70
C ARG A 35 -16.05 -6.00 3.49
N GLY A 36 -15.42 -7.14 3.67
CA GLY A 36 -15.21 -8.14 2.62
C GLY A 36 -14.18 -7.73 1.56
N PHE A 37 -13.33 -6.74 1.86
CA PHE A 37 -12.22 -6.40 0.97
C PHE A 37 -11.08 -7.39 1.12
N ASN A 38 -10.66 -7.93 -0.02
CA ASN A 38 -9.42 -8.68 -0.08
C ASN A 38 -8.25 -7.71 -0.27
N ILE A 39 -7.31 -7.73 0.67
CA ILE A 39 -6.11 -6.90 0.60
C ILE A 39 -5.06 -7.65 -0.23
N ASP A 40 -4.71 -7.10 -1.41
CA ASP A 40 -3.66 -7.66 -2.27
C ASP A 40 -2.27 -7.43 -1.68
N SER A 41 -2.04 -6.23 -1.13
CA SER A 41 -0.78 -5.90 -0.43
C SER A 41 -1.01 -4.80 0.60
N LEU A 42 -0.16 -4.79 1.63
CA LEU A 42 -0.18 -3.80 2.70
C LEU A 42 1.26 -3.48 3.09
N THR A 43 1.61 -2.19 3.05
CA THR A 43 2.89 -1.69 3.54
C THR A 43 2.66 -0.69 4.65
N VAL A 44 3.48 -0.74 5.69
CA VAL A 44 3.43 0.18 6.83
C VAL A 44 4.84 0.72 7.07
N SER A 45 4.95 2.04 7.18
CA SER A 45 6.21 2.69 7.49
C SER A 45 6.00 3.93 8.33
N ALA A 46 6.98 4.28 9.16
CA ALA A 46 7.03 5.58 9.80
C ALA A 46 7.18 6.68 8.73
N THR A 47 6.69 7.88 9.03
CA THR A 47 6.90 9.08 8.23
C THR A 47 8.07 9.90 8.79
N ASN A 48 8.28 11.10 8.26
CA ASN A 48 9.20 12.08 8.85
C ASN A 48 8.73 12.61 10.22
N ASP A 49 7.45 12.44 10.57
CA ASP A 49 6.95 12.64 11.93
C ASP A 49 6.89 11.26 12.63
N PRO A 50 7.68 11.03 13.71
CA PRO A 50 7.70 9.74 14.43
C PRO A 50 6.35 9.37 15.06
N LYS A 51 5.43 10.34 15.23
CA LYS A 51 4.08 10.11 15.73
C LYS A 51 3.10 9.64 14.66
N VAL A 52 3.52 9.63 13.40
CA VAL A 52 2.67 9.32 12.24
C VAL A 52 3.25 8.16 11.45
N SER A 53 2.43 7.17 11.17
CA SER A 53 2.73 6.09 10.23
C SER A 53 1.91 6.25 8.95
N ARG A 54 2.51 5.85 7.84
CA ARG A 54 1.84 5.70 6.55
C ARG A 54 1.53 4.24 6.33
N ILE A 55 0.28 3.95 6.01
CA ILE A 55 -0.17 2.64 5.56
C ILE A 55 -0.58 2.79 4.10
N THR A 56 -0.01 1.99 3.21
CA THR A 56 -0.44 1.91 1.82
C THR A 56 -1.07 0.54 1.59
N VAL A 57 -2.31 0.53 1.16
CA VAL A 57 -3.11 -0.67 0.93
C VAL A 57 -3.46 -0.76 -0.53
N THR A 58 -3.21 -1.92 -1.12
CA THR A 58 -3.70 -2.27 -2.46
C THR A 58 -4.83 -3.27 -2.31
N LEU A 59 -5.96 -2.98 -2.95
CA LEU A 59 -7.16 -3.81 -2.90
C LEU A 59 -7.93 -3.75 -4.21
N ARG A 60 -8.92 -4.64 -4.35
CA ARG A 60 -9.84 -4.67 -5.49
C ARG A 60 -11.26 -4.48 -5.00
N GLY A 61 -12.04 -3.71 -5.75
CA GLY A 61 -13.42 -3.47 -5.40
C GLY A 61 -14.10 -2.47 -6.33
N SER A 62 -15.42 -2.33 -6.19
CA SER A 62 -16.18 -1.30 -6.90
C SER A 62 -15.87 0.09 -6.30
N GLU A 63 -16.07 1.11 -7.11
CA GLU A 63 -15.88 2.51 -6.68
C GLU A 63 -16.75 2.88 -5.48
N GLN A 64 -18.02 2.42 -5.49
CA GLN A 64 -18.94 2.65 -4.38
C GLN A 64 -18.45 2.00 -3.06
N ALA A 65 -18.02 0.74 -3.13
CA ALA A 65 -17.53 0.04 -1.96
C ALA A 65 -16.26 0.71 -1.42
N LEU A 66 -15.36 1.16 -2.30
CA LEU A 66 -14.15 1.87 -1.94
C LEU A 66 -14.45 3.21 -1.27
N THR A 67 -15.38 4.00 -1.83
CA THR A 67 -15.80 5.28 -1.23
C THR A 67 -16.33 5.06 0.20
N GLN A 68 -17.15 4.03 0.41
CA GLN A 68 -17.64 3.70 1.75
C GLN A 68 -16.54 3.26 2.70
N LEU A 69 -15.55 2.51 2.20
CA LEU A 69 -14.40 2.10 2.98
C LEU A 69 -13.56 3.32 3.44
N ILE A 70 -13.30 4.26 2.54
CA ILE A 70 -12.57 5.50 2.83
C ILE A 70 -13.29 6.28 3.92
N LEU A 71 -14.58 6.58 3.74
CA LEU A 71 -15.39 7.33 4.69
C LEU A 71 -15.44 6.69 6.08
N GLN A 72 -15.44 5.36 6.17
CA GLN A 72 -15.42 4.66 7.45
C GLN A 72 -14.05 4.63 8.09
N THR A 73 -13.00 4.55 7.26
CA THR A 73 -11.62 4.59 7.75
C THR A 73 -11.30 5.98 8.31
N GLU A 74 -11.79 7.05 7.69
CA GLU A 74 -11.67 8.43 8.19
C GLU A 74 -12.29 8.64 9.58
N ARG A 75 -13.36 7.89 9.91
CA ARG A 75 -14.04 7.96 11.21
C ARG A 75 -13.28 7.29 12.35
N LEU A 76 -12.25 6.50 12.04
CA LEU A 76 -11.44 5.89 13.10
C LEU A 76 -10.59 6.97 13.79
N GLU A 77 -10.64 7.00 15.11
CA GLU A 77 -9.91 7.97 15.94
C GLU A 77 -8.41 8.02 15.63
N VAL A 78 -7.83 6.87 15.29
CA VAL A 78 -6.41 6.71 14.95
C VAL A 78 -6.05 7.20 13.56
N THR A 79 -7.03 7.52 12.73
CA THR A 79 -6.83 7.96 11.34
C THR A 79 -6.71 9.46 11.29
N ARG A 80 -5.64 9.95 10.69
CA ARG A 80 -5.42 11.39 10.44
C ARG A 80 -5.92 11.80 9.07
N GLN A 81 -5.64 10.95 8.05
CA GLN A 81 -6.02 11.21 6.68
C GLN A 81 -6.12 9.91 5.90
N VAL A 82 -7.07 9.84 4.97
CA VAL A 82 -7.22 8.74 4.00
C VAL A 82 -7.41 9.33 2.62
N PHE A 83 -6.75 8.77 1.63
CA PHE A 83 -6.91 9.21 0.25
C PHE A 83 -6.58 8.07 -0.73
N GLU A 84 -7.31 8.06 -1.83
CA GLU A 84 -7.00 7.20 -2.96
C GLU A 84 -5.88 7.82 -3.80
N LEU A 85 -4.94 7.01 -4.22
CA LEU A 85 -3.84 7.41 -5.09
C LEU A 85 -4.18 7.08 -6.54
N ASP A 86 -4.45 8.12 -7.33
CA ASP A 86 -4.64 8.03 -8.77
C ASP A 86 -3.36 7.47 -9.42
N PRO A 87 -3.44 6.38 -10.21
CA PRO A 87 -2.28 5.77 -10.85
C PRO A 87 -1.48 6.73 -11.75
N ASP A 88 -2.15 7.68 -12.40
CA ASP A 88 -1.52 8.63 -13.31
C ASP A 88 -0.87 9.80 -12.57
N LYS A 89 -1.40 10.15 -11.39
CA LYS A 89 -0.92 11.26 -10.55
C LYS A 89 -0.04 10.81 -9.40
N SER A 90 0.28 9.53 -9.29
CA SER A 90 1.12 8.97 -8.23
C SER A 90 2.35 8.25 -8.76
N LEU A 91 3.33 8.10 -7.88
CA LEU A 91 4.47 7.19 -8.07
C LEU A 91 4.22 5.95 -7.24
N GLN A 92 4.18 4.79 -7.89
CA GLN A 92 3.99 3.50 -7.25
C GLN A 92 5.22 2.63 -7.51
N ARG A 93 5.74 1.99 -6.49
CA ARG A 93 6.89 1.08 -6.56
C ARG A 93 6.70 -0.11 -5.65
N GLU A 94 7.22 -1.25 -6.12
CA GLU A 94 7.42 -2.47 -5.33
C GLU A 94 8.88 -2.92 -5.45
N LEU A 95 9.37 -3.59 -4.44
CA LEU A 95 10.60 -4.35 -4.48
C LEU A 95 10.25 -5.84 -4.52
N LEU A 96 10.87 -6.55 -5.46
CA LEU A 96 10.85 -8.01 -5.57
C LEU A 96 12.22 -8.57 -5.28
N LEU A 97 12.28 -9.60 -4.44
CA LEU A 97 13.40 -10.53 -4.33
C LEU A 97 12.92 -11.90 -4.84
N LEU A 98 13.60 -12.46 -5.83
CA LEU A 98 13.26 -13.71 -6.46
C LEU A 98 14.46 -14.65 -6.49
N LYS A 99 14.35 -15.80 -5.83
CA LYS A 99 15.35 -16.86 -5.84
C LYS A 99 14.90 -17.99 -6.76
N VAL A 100 15.75 -18.33 -7.72
CA VAL A 100 15.46 -19.32 -8.76
C VAL A 100 16.55 -20.38 -8.76
N ALA A 101 16.19 -21.65 -8.97
CA ALA A 101 17.15 -22.71 -9.21
C ALA A 101 17.94 -22.42 -10.49
N CYS A 102 19.25 -22.55 -10.40
CA CYS A 102 20.18 -22.21 -11.47
C CYS A 102 21.25 -23.29 -11.61
N ASP A 103 21.47 -23.71 -12.83
CA ASP A 103 22.56 -24.62 -13.19
C ASP A 103 23.40 -24.05 -14.34
N SER A 104 24.33 -24.82 -14.86
CA SER A 104 25.18 -24.40 -15.96
C SER A 104 24.43 -24.23 -17.28
N GLN A 105 23.27 -24.85 -17.44
CA GLN A 105 22.49 -24.87 -18.70
C GLN A 105 21.58 -23.63 -18.79
N ASN A 106 20.91 -23.24 -17.69
CA ASN A 106 19.95 -22.15 -17.69
C ASN A 106 20.53 -20.78 -17.25
N ARG A 107 21.76 -20.75 -16.73
CA ARG A 107 22.39 -19.55 -16.18
C ARG A 107 22.49 -18.39 -17.16
N ALA A 108 22.80 -18.69 -18.41
CA ALA A 108 22.94 -17.66 -19.45
C ALA A 108 21.59 -17.02 -19.77
N GLU A 109 20.53 -17.81 -19.89
CA GLU A 109 19.18 -17.36 -20.15
C GLU A 109 18.61 -16.52 -18.99
N LEU A 110 18.82 -16.95 -17.74
CA LEU A 110 18.44 -16.20 -16.55
C LEU A 110 19.10 -14.82 -16.47
N ARG A 111 20.36 -14.72 -16.87
CA ARG A 111 21.07 -13.45 -16.98
C ARG A 111 20.51 -12.55 -18.09
N GLU A 112 20.12 -13.14 -19.22
CA GLU A 112 19.48 -12.38 -20.31
C GLU A 112 18.14 -11.79 -19.86
N ILE A 113 17.27 -12.58 -19.23
CA ILE A 113 16.01 -12.12 -18.66
C ILE A 113 16.27 -10.95 -17.68
N SER A 114 17.25 -11.09 -16.79
CA SER A 114 17.55 -10.04 -15.82
C SER A 114 18.00 -8.75 -16.51
N SER A 115 18.77 -8.83 -17.57
CA SER A 115 19.27 -7.69 -18.33
C SER A 115 18.14 -6.93 -19.04
N ILE A 116 17.19 -7.65 -19.65
CA ILE A 116 16.02 -7.08 -20.34
C ILE A 116 15.17 -6.27 -19.37
N TYR A 117 14.88 -6.80 -18.19
CA TYR A 117 14.08 -6.12 -17.17
C TYR A 117 14.86 -5.14 -16.31
N LYS A 118 16.19 -5.08 -16.47
CA LYS A 118 17.13 -4.33 -15.62
C LYS A 118 17.01 -4.75 -14.15
N ALA A 119 16.83 -6.05 -13.93
CA ALA A 119 16.90 -6.64 -12.60
C ALA A 119 18.37 -6.83 -12.22
N LYS A 120 18.68 -6.63 -10.94
CA LYS A 120 20.02 -6.88 -10.41
C LYS A 120 20.13 -8.33 -9.96
N ILE A 121 21.22 -8.97 -10.28
CA ILE A 121 21.62 -10.24 -9.67
C ILE A 121 22.38 -9.86 -8.39
N ILE A 122 21.83 -10.17 -7.23
CA ILE A 122 22.38 -9.80 -5.92
C ILE A 122 23.06 -10.96 -5.20
N ASP A 123 22.75 -12.20 -5.64
CA ASP A 123 23.44 -13.40 -5.18
C ASP A 123 23.52 -14.42 -6.31
N LEU A 124 24.65 -15.12 -6.38
CA LEU A 124 24.89 -16.18 -7.35
C LEU A 124 25.63 -17.34 -6.67
N SER A 125 24.95 -18.47 -6.59
CA SER A 125 25.47 -19.74 -6.08
C SER A 125 25.59 -20.77 -7.23
N PRO A 126 26.25 -21.91 -7.01
CA PRO A 126 26.32 -22.96 -8.03
C PRO A 126 24.96 -23.47 -8.50
N ASP A 127 23.96 -23.48 -7.62
CA ASP A 127 22.64 -24.09 -7.77
C ASP A 127 21.49 -23.08 -7.71
N SER A 128 21.75 -21.79 -7.47
CA SER A 128 20.71 -20.77 -7.36
C SER A 128 21.20 -19.38 -7.74
N MET A 129 20.23 -18.52 -8.11
CA MET A 129 20.43 -17.10 -8.41
C MET A 129 19.32 -16.26 -7.76
N ILE A 130 19.70 -15.14 -7.11
CA ILE A 130 18.74 -14.20 -6.53
C ILE A 130 18.72 -12.92 -7.33
N PHE A 131 17.52 -12.52 -7.75
CA PHE A 131 17.24 -11.29 -8.46
C PHE A 131 16.58 -10.26 -7.54
N GLU A 132 17.01 -9.01 -7.67
CA GLU A 132 16.36 -7.84 -7.12
C GLU A 132 15.75 -7.02 -8.27
N LEU A 133 14.45 -6.73 -8.19
CA LEU A 133 13.79 -5.85 -9.14
C LEU A 133 12.90 -4.84 -8.41
N THR A 134 13.13 -3.56 -8.72
CA THR A 134 12.24 -2.48 -8.29
C THR A 134 11.49 -1.93 -9.49
N GLY A 135 10.18 -1.77 -9.36
CA GLY A 135 9.37 -1.30 -10.47
C GLY A 135 7.92 -1.01 -10.09
N LYS A 136 7.13 -0.65 -11.12
CA LYS A 136 5.67 -0.64 -11.00
C LYS A 136 5.17 -2.09 -10.83
N PRO A 137 4.00 -2.30 -10.19
CA PRO A 137 3.44 -3.64 -10.05
C PRO A 137 3.38 -4.44 -11.34
N ASP A 138 2.92 -3.84 -12.43
CA ASP A 138 2.80 -4.50 -13.74
C ASP A 138 4.15 -4.97 -14.29
N LYS A 139 5.23 -4.18 -14.04
CA LYS A 139 6.58 -4.59 -14.42
C LYS A 139 7.05 -5.81 -13.62
N ILE A 140 6.74 -5.83 -12.32
CA ILE A 140 7.05 -6.98 -11.45
C ILE A 140 6.29 -8.23 -11.90
N ASP A 141 5.00 -8.09 -12.21
CA ASP A 141 4.16 -9.19 -12.67
C ASP A 141 4.63 -9.72 -14.05
N ALA A 142 5.00 -8.82 -14.97
CA ALA A 142 5.58 -9.19 -16.26
C ALA A 142 6.92 -9.95 -16.10
N PHE A 143 7.78 -9.48 -15.21
CA PHE A 143 9.05 -10.16 -14.90
C PHE A 143 8.81 -11.56 -14.36
N LEU A 144 7.90 -11.73 -13.39
CA LEU A 144 7.56 -13.05 -12.84
C LEU A 144 6.99 -14.01 -13.89
N THR A 145 6.30 -13.50 -14.89
CA THR A 145 5.76 -14.32 -15.98
C THR A 145 6.85 -15.01 -16.79
N MET A 146 8.05 -14.42 -16.90
CA MET A 146 9.19 -15.02 -17.57
C MET A 146 9.75 -16.24 -16.87
N PHE A 147 9.46 -16.38 -15.58
CA PHE A 147 9.96 -17.49 -14.76
C PHE A 147 8.97 -18.66 -14.62
N LYS A 148 7.86 -18.67 -15.35
CA LYS A 148 6.86 -19.75 -15.27
C LYS A 148 7.41 -21.15 -15.63
N GLY A 149 8.51 -21.22 -16.41
CA GLY A 149 9.18 -22.47 -16.78
C GLY A 149 10.35 -22.84 -15.88
N TYR A 150 10.65 -22.04 -14.86
CA TYR A 150 11.78 -22.26 -13.95
C TYR A 150 11.30 -22.65 -12.55
N GLU A 151 12.14 -23.36 -11.82
CA GLU A 151 11.89 -23.67 -10.43
C GLU A 151 12.15 -22.44 -9.56
N ILE A 152 11.08 -21.83 -9.04
CA ILE A 152 11.16 -20.72 -8.08
C ILE A 152 11.34 -21.33 -6.69
N LEU A 153 12.50 -21.09 -6.07
CA LEU A 153 12.82 -21.56 -4.74
C LEU A 153 12.19 -20.69 -3.66
N GLU A 154 12.22 -19.36 -3.87
CA GLU A 154 11.69 -18.40 -2.90
C GLU A 154 11.29 -17.10 -3.60
N LEU A 155 10.23 -16.45 -3.11
CA LEU A 155 9.75 -15.16 -3.62
C LEU A 155 9.31 -14.28 -2.46
N CYS A 156 9.79 -13.05 -2.46
CA CYS A 156 9.39 -12.02 -1.50
C CYS A 156 9.05 -10.71 -2.23
N ARG A 157 7.89 -10.13 -1.92
CA ARG A 157 7.46 -8.81 -2.42
C ARG A 157 7.12 -7.91 -1.25
N THR A 158 7.51 -6.64 -1.35
CA THR A 158 7.17 -5.66 -0.31
C THR A 158 5.69 -5.26 -0.35
N GLY A 159 5.04 -5.39 -1.50
CA GLY A 159 3.81 -4.68 -1.78
C GLY A 159 4.08 -3.23 -2.25
N VAL A 160 2.99 -2.51 -2.57
CA VAL A 160 3.08 -1.17 -3.15
C VAL A 160 3.43 -0.14 -2.10
N THR A 161 4.49 0.62 -2.37
CA THR A 161 4.75 1.91 -1.72
C THR A 161 4.44 3.02 -2.73
N ALA A 162 3.77 4.09 -2.28
CA ALA A 162 3.28 5.11 -3.22
C ALA A 162 3.24 6.50 -2.63
N LEU A 163 3.49 7.50 -3.48
CA LEU A 163 3.38 8.92 -3.17
C LEU A 163 2.69 9.65 -4.32
N GLU A 164 1.91 10.67 -4.00
CA GLU A 164 1.36 11.59 -4.98
C GLU A 164 2.47 12.43 -5.64
N ARG A 165 2.29 12.77 -6.93
CA ARG A 165 3.24 13.62 -7.68
C ARG A 165 2.98 15.08 -7.40
N GLY A 166 4.02 15.90 -7.56
CA GLY A 166 3.94 17.35 -7.46
C GLY A 166 4.08 17.88 -6.04
N GLY A 167 3.83 19.18 -5.88
CA GLY A 167 4.08 19.93 -4.63
C GLY A 167 2.92 19.90 -3.63
N LYS A 168 1.90 19.07 -3.83
CA LYS A 168 0.83 18.91 -2.85
C LYS A 168 1.37 18.11 -1.67
N HIS A 169 1.59 18.79 -0.57
CA HIS A 169 1.90 18.12 0.69
C HIS A 169 0.60 17.66 1.34
N GLN A 170 0.48 16.36 1.57
CA GLN A 170 -0.57 15.83 2.41
C GLN A 170 -0.31 16.37 3.83
N HIS A 171 -1.17 17.26 4.31
CA HIS A 171 -1.01 17.87 5.64
C HIS A 171 -1.14 16.76 6.70
N MET A 172 -0.08 16.58 7.49
CA MET A 172 -0.05 15.60 8.58
C MET A 172 -0.83 16.02 9.82
N GLN A 173 -1.50 17.18 9.78
CA GLN A 173 -2.26 17.68 10.91
C GLN A 173 -3.66 17.08 10.93
N LYS A 174 -4.07 16.53 12.07
CA LYS A 174 -5.48 16.31 12.35
C LYS A 174 -6.20 17.64 12.15
N PRO A 175 -7.35 17.69 11.45
CA PRO A 175 -8.20 18.87 11.53
C PRO A 175 -8.46 19.10 13.02
N ALA A 176 -8.20 20.32 13.47
CA ALA A 176 -8.47 20.69 14.84
C ALA A 176 -9.92 20.31 15.15
N GLN A 177 -10.12 19.35 16.03
CA GLN A 177 -11.43 19.15 16.61
C GLN A 177 -11.75 20.48 17.27
N GLU A 178 -12.73 21.21 16.75
CA GLU A 178 -13.36 22.30 17.50
C GLU A 178 -13.76 21.70 18.84
N VAL A 179 -12.98 22.00 19.84
CA VAL A 179 -13.38 21.81 21.22
C VAL A 179 -14.57 22.75 21.38
N ARG A 180 -15.79 22.21 21.25
CA ARG A 180 -16.97 22.88 21.75
C ARG A 180 -16.75 23.00 23.25
N GLU A 181 -16.14 24.10 23.66
CA GLU A 181 -16.25 24.57 25.03
C GLU A 181 -17.75 24.70 25.33
N ALA A 182 -18.23 23.73 26.06
CA ALA A 182 -19.54 23.85 26.69
C ALA A 182 -19.44 25.09 27.58
N GLN A 183 -20.06 26.19 27.13
CA GLN A 183 -20.36 27.32 28.00
C GLN A 183 -21.19 26.78 29.16
N LEU A 184 -20.54 26.58 30.29
CA LEU A 184 -21.25 26.41 31.57
C LEU A 184 -22.02 27.73 31.84
N PRO A 185 -23.31 27.66 32.10
CA PRO A 185 -24.04 28.84 32.56
C PRO A 185 -23.48 29.24 33.92
N LEU A 186 -23.12 30.55 34.01
CA LEU A 186 -22.72 31.16 35.28
C LEU A 186 -23.82 31.02 36.33
N PRO A 187 -23.50 30.66 37.60
CA PRO A 187 -24.47 30.61 38.63
C PRO A 187 -25.04 32.00 38.92
N GLY A 188 -26.36 32.10 38.85
CA GLY A 188 -27.09 33.33 39.11
C GLY A 188 -26.80 33.88 40.48
N THR A 189 -26.36 35.13 40.56
CA THR A 189 -26.33 35.94 41.76
C THR A 189 -27.78 36.27 42.16
N HIS A 190 -28.29 35.62 43.16
CA HIS A 190 -29.41 36.14 43.94
C HIS A 190 -28.87 37.26 44.80
N CYS A 191 -29.34 38.50 44.56
CA CYS A 191 -29.36 39.55 45.55
C CYS A 191 -30.80 39.91 45.87
N HIS A 192 -31.02 40.13 47.15
CA HIS A 192 -32.23 40.53 47.86
C HIS A 192 -33.05 41.63 47.18
#